data_774be532a7a35d2ffb63d4703245ceb9
#
_entry.id   774be532a7a35d2ffb63d4703245ceb9
#
_cell.length_a   1.000
_cell.length_b   1.000
_cell.length_c   1.000
_cell.angle_alpha   90.00
_cell.angle_beta   90.00
_cell.angle_gamma   90.00
#
_symmetry.space_group_name_H-M   'P 1'
#
loop_
_entity.id
_entity.type
_entity.pdbx_description
1 polymer ?
#
loop_
_entity_poly.entity_id
_entity_poly.type
_entity_poly.pdbx_seq_one_letter_code
_entity_poly.pdbx_strand_id
1 'polypeptide(L)'
;MDRVAQQAGYTKGAFYAHFKSKEELFLVMLDERFGAEIERLDRILAGEREPGEEARDAAQDFLEFVHSDPAWPKLYFEFAAYAARNEGFRRQLVTRQRALRERIVEIYRRWSADFPAEPPLPLADIAAMTFAMADGFLLDQLIDPELDDELYAAMLGVFFRGLQAIAVGWEPPPVDVSVT
;
A
#
# COMPACT_ATOMS: atom_id res chain seq x y z
N MET A 1 -6.79 12.74 22.20
CA MET A 1 -5.97 13.92 21.82
C MET A 1 -5.11 14.42 22.98
N ASP A 2 -5.65 14.67 24.17
CA ASP A 2 -4.87 15.20 25.32
C ASP A 2 -3.69 14.29 25.73
N ARG A 3 -3.88 12.96 25.73
CA ARG A 3 -2.79 12.00 25.99
C ARG A 3 -1.70 12.03 24.90
N VAL A 4 -2.10 12.20 23.63
CA VAL A 4 -1.16 12.27 22.52
C VAL A 4 -0.28 13.51 22.64
N ALA A 5 -0.89 14.68 22.90
CA ALA A 5 -0.15 15.93 23.13
C ALA A 5 0.85 15.79 24.29
N GLN A 6 0.41 15.24 25.42
CA GLN A 6 1.24 15.02 26.60
C GLN A 6 2.42 14.08 26.35
N GLN A 7 2.18 12.95 25.65
CA GLN A 7 3.23 11.99 25.29
C GLN A 7 4.27 12.59 24.34
N ALA A 8 3.81 13.48 23.44
CA ALA A 8 4.68 14.19 22.50
C ALA A 8 5.40 15.41 23.11
N GLY A 9 5.20 15.69 24.42
CA GLY A 9 5.83 16.82 25.11
C GLY A 9 5.23 18.18 24.77
N TYR A 10 4.05 18.21 24.14
CA TYR A 10 3.37 19.46 23.80
C TYR A 10 2.30 19.82 24.82
N THR A 11 2.06 21.12 24.99
CA THR A 11 0.87 21.57 25.71
C THR A 11 -0.38 21.30 24.87
N LYS A 12 -1.52 21.10 25.53
CA LYS A 12 -2.81 20.94 24.85
C LYS A 12 -3.10 22.08 23.85
N GLY A 13 -2.81 23.35 24.26
CA GLY A 13 -3.00 24.50 23.39
C GLY A 13 -2.10 24.50 22.16
N ALA A 14 -0.83 24.15 22.30
CA ALA A 14 0.10 24.03 21.18
C ALA A 14 -0.33 22.93 20.20
N PHE A 15 -0.80 21.79 20.72
CA PHE A 15 -1.28 20.69 19.89
C PHE A 15 -2.51 21.09 19.06
N TYR A 16 -3.52 21.72 19.68
CA TYR A 16 -4.74 22.14 18.97
C TYR A 16 -4.53 23.37 18.06
N ALA A 17 -3.39 24.09 18.20
CA ALA A 17 -3.00 25.09 17.22
C ALA A 17 -2.56 24.48 15.89
N HIS A 18 -2.04 23.23 15.89
CA HIS A 18 -1.57 22.52 14.71
C HIS A 18 -2.60 21.55 14.14
N PHE A 19 -3.37 20.86 14.99
CA PHE A 19 -4.32 19.83 14.58
C PHE A 19 -5.70 20.08 15.19
N LYS A 20 -6.68 20.36 14.35
CA LYS A 20 -8.05 20.65 14.80
C LYS A 20 -8.79 19.41 15.27
N SER A 21 -8.38 18.22 14.80
CA SER A 21 -9.00 16.93 15.13
C SER A 21 -8.00 15.77 15.06
N LYS A 22 -8.42 14.59 15.59
CA LYS A 22 -7.64 13.36 15.46
C LYS A 22 -7.60 12.86 14.01
N GLU A 23 -8.65 13.16 13.27
CA GLU A 23 -8.76 12.84 11.85
C GLU A 23 -7.71 13.62 11.03
N GLU A 24 -7.55 14.92 11.30
CA GLU A 24 -6.55 15.75 10.65
C GLU A 24 -5.13 15.27 10.97
N LEU A 25 -4.85 14.98 12.24
CA LEU A 25 -3.56 14.39 12.63
C LEU A 25 -3.29 13.09 11.88
N PHE A 26 -4.27 12.18 11.86
CA PHE A 26 -4.11 10.90 11.16
C PHE A 26 -3.82 11.09 9.66
N LEU A 27 -4.53 12.00 9.00
CA LEU A 27 -4.32 12.28 7.58
C LEU A 27 -2.93 12.85 7.29
N VAL A 28 -2.39 13.69 8.16
CA VAL A 28 -1.00 14.18 8.05
C VAL A 28 -0.01 13.03 8.24
N MET A 29 -0.20 12.20 9.27
CA MET A 29 0.64 11.01 9.48
C MET A 29 0.59 10.05 8.30
N LEU A 30 -0.60 9.86 7.69
CA LEU A 30 -0.79 9.06 6.50
C LEU A 30 0.04 9.59 5.32
N ASP A 31 -0.08 10.91 5.06
CA ASP A 31 0.63 11.57 3.96
C ASP A 31 2.16 11.46 4.13
N GLU A 32 2.68 11.66 5.34
CA GLU A 32 4.12 11.55 5.64
C GLU A 32 4.64 10.10 5.49
N ARG A 33 3.94 9.13 6.09
CA ARG A 33 4.39 7.74 6.08
C ARG A 33 4.35 7.14 4.69
N PHE A 34 3.23 7.28 3.99
CA PHE A 34 3.13 6.75 2.62
C PHE A 34 4.00 7.55 1.64
N GLY A 35 4.21 8.85 1.87
CA GLY A 35 5.13 9.65 1.08
C GLY A 35 6.54 9.07 1.09
N ALA A 36 7.08 8.77 2.27
CA ALA A 36 8.39 8.18 2.44
C ALA A 36 8.48 6.78 1.80
N GLU A 37 7.44 5.95 1.97
CA GLU A 37 7.39 4.60 1.42
C GLU A 37 7.38 4.62 -0.12
N ILE A 38 6.59 5.49 -0.73
CA ILE A 38 6.55 5.63 -2.19
C ILE A 38 7.92 6.08 -2.74
N GLU A 39 8.65 6.95 -2.04
CA GLU A 39 9.99 7.35 -2.45
C GLU A 39 11.02 6.21 -2.34
N ARG A 40 10.83 5.29 -1.38
CA ARG A 40 11.64 4.07 -1.27
C ARG A 40 11.34 3.11 -2.42
N LEU A 41 10.06 2.84 -2.70
CA LEU A 41 9.63 2.01 -3.82
C LEU A 41 10.16 2.55 -5.15
N ASP A 42 10.10 3.85 -5.38
CA ASP A 42 10.63 4.48 -6.60
C ASP A 42 12.13 4.21 -6.78
N ARG A 43 12.91 4.28 -5.70
CA ARG A 43 14.34 3.96 -5.73
C ARG A 43 14.63 2.50 -6.01
N ILE A 44 13.84 1.58 -5.46
CA ILE A 44 13.98 0.14 -5.69
C ILE A 44 13.73 -0.18 -7.16
N LEU A 45 12.62 0.33 -7.71
CA LEU A 45 12.20 0.06 -9.08
C LEU A 45 12.98 0.87 -10.14
N ALA A 46 13.79 1.85 -9.75
CA ALA A 46 14.72 2.55 -10.63
C ALA A 46 16.05 1.81 -10.82
N GLY A 47 16.27 0.69 -10.14
CA GLY A 47 17.47 -0.15 -10.30
C GLY A 47 17.46 -0.96 -11.59
N GLU A 48 18.65 -1.40 -12.04
CA GLU A 48 18.81 -2.32 -13.16
C GLU A 48 18.79 -3.78 -12.65
N ARG A 49 17.61 -4.35 -12.39
CA ARG A 49 17.43 -5.70 -11.87
C ARG A 49 16.39 -6.47 -12.68
N GLU A 50 16.36 -7.79 -12.48
CA GLU A 50 15.31 -8.62 -13.06
C GLU A 50 13.95 -8.32 -12.37
N PRO A 51 12.85 -8.19 -13.11
CA PRO A 51 11.55 -7.80 -12.57
C PRO A 51 11.03 -8.66 -11.40
N GLY A 52 11.46 -9.90 -11.30
CA GLY A 52 11.08 -10.79 -10.20
C GLY A 52 11.86 -10.52 -8.90
N GLU A 53 13.10 -10.02 -9.00
CA GLU A 53 13.91 -9.61 -7.86
C GLU A 53 13.43 -8.27 -7.31
N GLU A 54 13.09 -7.33 -8.19
CA GLU A 54 12.53 -6.03 -7.81
C GLU A 54 11.22 -6.15 -7.04
N ALA A 55 10.31 -7.03 -7.47
CA ALA A 55 9.06 -7.29 -6.77
C ALA A 55 9.30 -7.86 -5.35
N ARG A 56 10.31 -8.72 -5.19
CA ARG A 56 10.69 -9.26 -3.89
C ARG A 56 11.29 -8.18 -2.99
N ASP A 57 12.21 -7.39 -3.50
CA ASP A 57 12.85 -6.30 -2.76
C ASP A 57 11.81 -5.25 -2.34
N ALA A 58 10.86 -4.92 -3.21
CA ALA A 58 9.76 -4.03 -2.88
C ALA A 58 8.84 -4.60 -1.78
N ALA A 59 8.58 -5.91 -1.80
CA ALA A 59 7.82 -6.59 -0.75
C ALA A 59 8.54 -6.55 0.59
N GLN A 60 9.83 -6.85 0.61
CA GLN A 60 10.65 -6.82 1.82
C GLN A 60 10.73 -5.41 2.42
N ASP A 61 10.99 -4.40 1.59
CA ASP A 61 11.04 -3.01 2.03
C ASP A 61 9.70 -2.54 2.63
N PHE A 62 8.59 -2.91 2.02
CA PHE A 62 7.26 -2.61 2.55
C PHE A 62 7.03 -3.29 3.91
N LEU A 63 7.42 -4.55 4.09
CA LEU A 63 7.28 -5.25 5.36
C LEU A 63 8.20 -4.65 6.45
N GLU A 64 9.43 -4.28 6.12
CA GLU A 64 10.32 -3.55 7.03
C GLU A 64 9.70 -2.23 7.48
N PHE A 65 9.10 -1.48 6.56
CA PHE A 65 8.37 -0.25 6.87
C PHE A 65 7.21 -0.51 7.85
N VAL A 66 6.42 -1.54 7.62
CA VAL A 66 5.30 -1.92 8.49
C VAL A 66 5.79 -2.34 9.87
N HIS A 67 6.82 -3.18 9.93
CA HIS A 67 7.37 -3.70 11.19
C HIS A 67 8.11 -2.64 12.00
N SER A 68 8.57 -1.55 11.36
CA SER A 68 9.19 -0.43 12.06
C SER A 68 8.26 0.26 13.07
N ASP A 69 6.93 0.12 12.87
CA ASP A 69 5.90 0.63 13.77
C ASP A 69 4.66 -0.28 13.77
N PRO A 70 4.65 -1.34 14.60
CA PRO A 70 3.54 -2.30 14.67
C PRO A 70 2.20 -1.71 15.11
N ALA A 71 2.18 -0.46 15.60
CA ALA A 71 0.95 0.24 15.93
C ALA A 71 0.28 0.85 14.69
N TRP A 72 1.04 1.09 13.62
CA TRP A 72 0.54 1.78 12.44
C TRP A 72 -0.57 1.01 11.70
N PRO A 73 -0.43 -0.30 11.37
CA PRO A 73 -1.50 -1.04 10.70
C PRO A 73 -2.81 -1.02 11.51
N LYS A 74 -2.72 -1.17 12.83
CA LYS A 74 -3.90 -1.10 13.73
C LYS A 74 -4.60 0.24 13.62
N LEU A 75 -3.82 1.32 13.66
CA LEU A 75 -4.34 2.69 13.53
C LEU A 75 -4.97 2.91 12.15
N TYR A 76 -4.32 2.46 11.10
CA TYR A 76 -4.80 2.58 9.72
C TYR A 76 -6.17 1.91 9.55
N PHE A 77 -6.31 0.64 9.97
CA PHE A 77 -7.57 -0.08 9.84
C PHE A 77 -8.68 0.47 10.75
N GLU A 78 -8.33 0.99 11.93
CA GLU A 78 -9.30 1.69 12.79
C GLU A 78 -9.89 2.91 12.08
N PHE A 79 -9.05 3.74 11.44
CA PHE A 79 -9.49 4.90 10.67
C PHE A 79 -10.19 4.52 9.37
N ALA A 80 -9.79 3.44 8.70
CA ALA A 80 -10.51 2.89 7.54
C ALA A 80 -11.94 2.45 7.91
N ALA A 81 -12.09 1.73 9.02
CA ALA A 81 -13.39 1.34 9.56
C ALA A 81 -14.22 2.56 10.02
N TYR A 82 -13.59 3.59 10.56
CA TYR A 82 -14.25 4.86 10.89
C TYR A 82 -14.73 5.59 9.63
N ALA A 83 -13.91 5.65 8.58
CA ALA A 83 -14.27 6.24 7.30
C ALA A 83 -15.52 5.60 6.68
N ALA A 84 -15.70 4.29 6.82
CA ALA A 84 -16.87 3.59 6.32
C ALA A 84 -18.19 4.10 6.93
N ARG A 85 -18.14 4.72 8.12
CA ARG A 85 -19.30 5.25 8.87
C ARG A 85 -19.34 6.78 8.94
N ASN A 86 -18.30 7.47 8.43
CA ASN A 86 -18.21 8.93 8.47
C ASN A 86 -17.90 9.48 7.07
N GLU A 87 -18.93 9.97 6.41
CA GLU A 87 -18.86 10.47 5.04
C GLU A 87 -17.89 11.65 4.86
N GLY A 88 -17.82 12.57 5.82
CA GLY A 88 -16.92 13.71 5.77
C GLY A 88 -15.45 13.30 5.79
N PHE A 89 -15.12 12.38 6.68
CA PHE A 89 -13.78 11.82 6.77
C PHE A 89 -13.45 10.89 5.59
N ARG A 90 -14.42 10.05 5.16
CA ARG A 90 -14.28 9.17 4.01
C ARG A 90 -13.83 9.92 2.76
N ARG A 91 -14.46 11.06 2.45
CA ARG A 91 -14.07 11.88 1.29
C ARG A 91 -12.62 12.34 1.35
N GLN A 92 -12.14 12.76 2.52
CA GLN A 92 -10.75 13.18 2.71
C GLN A 92 -9.78 12.03 2.56
N LEU A 93 -10.09 10.87 3.16
CA LEU A 93 -9.25 9.66 3.06
C LEU A 93 -9.17 9.16 1.62
N VAL A 94 -10.30 9.07 0.91
CA VAL A 94 -10.36 8.66 -0.50
C VAL A 94 -9.52 9.57 -1.40
N THR A 95 -9.57 10.89 -1.17
CA THR A 95 -8.74 11.84 -1.94
C THR A 95 -7.25 11.53 -1.80
N ARG A 96 -6.78 11.25 -0.57
CA ARG A 96 -5.37 10.90 -0.30
C ARG A 96 -4.99 9.55 -0.89
N GLN A 97 -5.83 8.55 -0.69
CA GLN A 97 -5.56 7.21 -1.26
C GLN A 97 -5.48 7.25 -2.80
N ARG A 98 -6.31 8.07 -3.46
CA ARG A 98 -6.22 8.26 -4.92
C ARG A 98 -4.92 8.91 -5.32
N ALA A 99 -4.51 9.99 -4.64
CA ALA A 99 -3.24 10.64 -4.91
C ALA A 99 -2.03 9.71 -4.71
N LEU A 100 -2.08 8.84 -3.68
CA LEU A 100 -1.06 7.81 -3.46
C LEU A 100 -1.01 6.79 -4.61
N ARG A 101 -2.18 6.29 -5.04
CA ARG A 101 -2.25 5.35 -6.18
C ARG A 101 -1.76 5.98 -7.48
N GLU A 102 -2.06 7.26 -7.72
CA GLU A 102 -1.56 7.99 -8.90
C GLU A 102 -0.03 8.06 -8.91
N ARG A 103 0.61 8.26 -7.75
CA ARG A 103 2.08 8.20 -7.63
C ARG A 103 2.63 6.80 -7.94
N ILE A 104 1.99 5.75 -7.46
CA ILE A 104 2.37 4.36 -7.76
C ILE A 104 2.20 4.06 -9.25
N VAL A 105 1.11 4.52 -9.88
CA VAL A 105 0.90 4.40 -11.33
C VAL A 105 2.04 5.03 -12.11
N GLU A 106 2.53 6.21 -11.68
CA GLU A 106 3.66 6.88 -12.33
C GLU A 106 4.97 6.11 -12.18
N ILE A 107 5.21 5.50 -11.02
CA ILE A 107 6.35 4.61 -10.79
C ILE A 107 6.25 3.38 -11.70
N TYR A 108 5.09 2.71 -11.74
CA TYR A 108 4.89 1.54 -12.60
C TYR A 108 5.03 1.87 -14.10
N ARG A 109 4.59 3.05 -14.52
CA ARG A 109 4.77 3.51 -15.91
C ARG A 109 6.24 3.63 -16.28
N ARG A 110 7.07 4.21 -15.39
CA ARG A 110 8.52 4.30 -15.62
C ARG A 110 9.19 2.95 -15.58
N TRP A 111 8.85 2.14 -14.57
CA TRP A 111 9.40 0.80 -14.41
C TRP A 111 9.10 -0.13 -15.60
N SER A 112 7.89 -0.07 -16.15
CA SER A 112 7.50 -0.91 -17.28
C SER A 112 7.84 -0.35 -18.65
N ALA A 113 8.47 0.84 -18.74
CA ALA A 113 8.75 1.50 -20.01
C ALA A 113 9.69 0.70 -20.94
N ASP A 114 10.62 -0.05 -20.36
CA ASP A 114 11.62 -0.86 -21.08
C ASP A 114 11.20 -2.35 -21.22
N PHE A 115 9.98 -2.70 -20.81
CA PHE A 115 9.49 -4.07 -20.94
C PHE A 115 9.16 -4.40 -22.40
N PRO A 116 9.38 -5.65 -22.84
CA PRO A 116 9.19 -6.03 -24.25
C PRO A 116 7.70 -6.03 -24.68
N ALA A 117 6.78 -6.00 -23.75
CA ALA A 117 5.34 -5.98 -23.98
C ALA A 117 4.64 -4.97 -23.07
N GLU A 118 3.55 -4.38 -23.56
CA GLU A 118 2.72 -3.49 -22.73
C GLU A 118 2.02 -4.27 -21.60
N PRO A 119 1.77 -3.64 -20.44
CA PRO A 119 1.01 -4.25 -19.38
C PRO A 119 -0.37 -4.73 -19.87
N PRO A 120 -0.80 -5.96 -19.49
CA PRO A 120 -2.07 -6.53 -19.99
C PRO A 120 -3.32 -5.89 -19.38
N LEU A 121 -3.14 -5.04 -18.38
CA LEU A 121 -4.19 -4.28 -17.68
C LEU A 121 -3.78 -2.82 -17.55
N PRO A 122 -4.74 -1.89 -17.40
CA PRO A 122 -4.44 -0.51 -17.04
C PRO A 122 -3.58 -0.44 -15.77
N LEU A 123 -2.53 0.38 -15.77
CA LEU A 123 -1.63 0.52 -14.61
C LEU A 123 -2.37 0.97 -13.34
N ALA A 124 -3.49 1.70 -13.48
CA ALA A 124 -4.34 2.07 -12.35
C ALA A 124 -4.99 0.85 -11.67
N ASP A 125 -5.37 -0.16 -12.46
CA ASP A 125 -5.94 -1.41 -11.94
C ASP A 125 -4.85 -2.26 -11.29
N ILE A 126 -3.67 -2.33 -11.91
CA ILE A 126 -2.50 -3.02 -11.32
C ILE A 126 -2.14 -2.38 -9.96
N ALA A 127 -2.09 -1.04 -9.88
CA ALA A 127 -1.85 -0.34 -8.63
C ALA A 127 -2.95 -0.61 -7.59
N ALA A 128 -4.23 -0.63 -8.00
CA ALA A 128 -5.33 -0.96 -7.09
C ALA A 128 -5.23 -2.40 -6.55
N MET A 129 -4.83 -3.35 -7.38
CA MET A 129 -4.62 -4.76 -6.99
C MET A 129 -3.46 -4.89 -5.99
N THR A 130 -2.32 -4.22 -6.21
CA THR A 130 -1.19 -4.26 -5.27
C THR A 130 -1.54 -3.65 -3.92
N PHE A 131 -2.30 -2.55 -3.88
CA PHE A 131 -2.83 -1.99 -2.64
C PHE A 131 -3.77 -2.98 -1.93
N ALA A 132 -4.68 -3.63 -2.66
CA ALA A 132 -5.61 -4.60 -2.06
C ALA A 132 -4.88 -5.82 -1.50
N MET A 133 -3.80 -6.28 -2.16
CA MET A 133 -2.96 -7.37 -1.64
C MET A 133 -2.23 -6.95 -0.36
N ALA A 134 -1.67 -5.74 -0.33
CA ALA A 134 -1.02 -5.20 0.86
C ALA A 134 -1.98 -5.06 2.04
N ASP A 135 -3.13 -4.42 1.81
CA ASP A 135 -4.15 -4.22 2.85
C ASP A 135 -4.69 -5.57 3.37
N GLY A 136 -4.96 -6.53 2.47
CA GLY A 136 -5.43 -7.87 2.85
C GLY A 136 -4.40 -8.61 3.70
N PHE A 137 -3.14 -8.67 3.25
CA PHE A 137 -2.05 -9.30 3.98
C PHE A 137 -1.84 -8.69 5.37
N LEU A 138 -1.82 -7.36 5.47
CA LEU A 138 -1.66 -6.67 6.75
C LEU A 138 -2.83 -6.91 7.71
N LEU A 139 -4.05 -6.98 7.19
CA LEU A 139 -5.21 -7.30 8.00
C LEU A 139 -5.13 -8.72 8.55
N ASP A 140 -4.74 -9.69 7.71
CA ASP A 140 -4.55 -11.08 8.12
C ASP A 140 -3.42 -11.20 9.16
N GLN A 141 -2.30 -10.50 8.99
CA GLN A 141 -1.22 -10.46 9.99
C GLN A 141 -1.65 -9.84 11.34
N LEU A 142 -2.60 -8.91 11.35
CA LEU A 142 -3.16 -8.38 12.59
C LEU A 142 -4.01 -9.41 13.34
N ILE A 143 -4.60 -10.38 12.61
CA ILE A 143 -5.45 -11.45 13.16
C ILE A 143 -4.59 -12.65 13.54
N ASP A 144 -3.66 -13.04 12.66
CA ASP A 144 -2.71 -14.12 12.82
C ASP A 144 -1.26 -13.61 12.75
N PRO A 145 -0.64 -13.26 13.87
CA PRO A 145 0.74 -12.76 13.90
C PRO A 145 1.81 -13.79 13.51
N GLU A 146 1.44 -15.07 13.33
CA GLU A 146 2.35 -16.12 12.87
C GLU A 146 2.36 -16.25 11.34
N LEU A 147 1.55 -15.44 10.64
CA LEU A 147 1.54 -15.42 9.18
C LEU A 147 2.92 -15.02 8.63
N ASP A 148 3.46 -15.88 7.77
CA ASP A 148 4.82 -15.71 7.25
C ASP A 148 4.93 -14.53 6.27
N ASP A 149 5.89 -13.66 6.49
CA ASP A 149 6.21 -12.51 5.63
C ASP A 149 6.55 -12.92 4.20
N GLU A 150 7.17 -14.09 4.00
CA GLU A 150 7.50 -14.63 2.68
C GLU A 150 6.24 -14.84 1.81
N LEU A 151 5.07 -15.01 2.43
CA LEU A 151 3.81 -15.10 1.69
C LEU A 151 3.52 -13.81 0.91
N TYR A 152 3.74 -12.64 1.48
CA TYR A 152 3.51 -11.37 0.77
C TYR A 152 4.47 -11.22 -0.42
N ALA A 153 5.74 -11.52 -0.24
CA ALA A 153 6.71 -11.52 -1.32
C ALA A 153 6.35 -12.53 -2.44
N ALA A 154 5.87 -13.71 -2.05
CA ALA A 154 5.39 -14.72 -2.99
C ALA A 154 4.15 -14.23 -3.76
N MET A 155 3.18 -13.61 -3.08
CA MET A 155 1.98 -13.03 -3.72
C MET A 155 2.34 -12.01 -4.78
N LEU A 156 3.18 -11.02 -4.46
CA LEU A 156 3.64 -10.02 -5.44
C LEU A 156 4.43 -10.65 -6.57
N GLY A 157 5.34 -11.57 -6.27
CA GLY A 157 6.14 -12.27 -7.27
C GLY A 157 5.28 -13.09 -8.25
N VAL A 158 4.25 -13.80 -7.77
CA VAL A 158 3.31 -14.54 -8.62
C VAL A 158 2.47 -13.57 -9.45
N PHE A 159 2.00 -12.48 -8.84
CA PHE A 159 1.17 -11.48 -9.51
C PHE A 159 1.92 -10.83 -10.68
N PHE A 160 3.11 -10.30 -10.45
CA PHE A 160 3.86 -9.61 -11.52
C PHE A 160 4.35 -10.57 -12.61
N ARG A 161 4.80 -11.79 -12.25
CA ARG A 161 5.13 -12.82 -13.26
C ARG A 161 3.90 -13.24 -14.08
N GLY A 162 2.74 -13.33 -13.45
CA GLY A 162 1.48 -13.59 -14.13
C GLY A 162 1.13 -12.50 -15.13
N LEU A 163 1.25 -11.23 -14.77
CA LEU A 163 1.03 -10.11 -15.68
C LEU A 163 2.00 -10.15 -16.87
N GLN A 164 3.27 -10.42 -16.64
CA GLN A 164 4.26 -10.56 -17.72
C GLN A 164 3.94 -11.72 -18.66
N ALA A 165 3.56 -12.88 -18.10
CA ALA A 165 3.19 -14.04 -18.90
C ALA A 165 1.96 -13.75 -19.80
N ILE A 166 0.95 -13.07 -19.27
CA ILE A 166 -0.24 -12.67 -20.04
C ILE A 166 0.16 -11.64 -21.12
N ALA A 167 1.01 -10.70 -20.81
CA ALA A 167 1.47 -9.68 -21.76
C ALA A 167 2.17 -10.27 -22.98
N VAL A 168 2.85 -11.41 -22.83
CA VAL A 168 3.51 -12.14 -23.94
C VAL A 168 2.63 -13.25 -24.55
N GLY A 169 1.33 -13.25 -24.28
CA GLY A 169 0.35 -14.12 -24.93
C GLY A 169 0.08 -15.46 -24.22
N TRP A 170 0.48 -15.60 -22.95
CA TRP A 170 0.03 -16.75 -22.16
C TRP A 170 -1.45 -16.57 -21.78
N GLU A 171 -2.28 -17.58 -22.09
CA GLU A 171 -3.68 -17.62 -21.66
C GLU A 171 -3.81 -18.55 -20.46
N PRO A 172 -4.39 -18.06 -19.33
CA PRO A 172 -4.66 -18.92 -18.19
C PRO A 172 -5.67 -20.01 -18.59
N PRO A 173 -5.55 -21.24 -18.05
CA PRO A 173 -6.55 -22.26 -18.25
C PRO A 173 -7.93 -21.75 -17.80
N PRO A 174 -9.02 -22.16 -18.49
CA PRO A 174 -10.37 -21.75 -18.12
C PRO A 174 -10.65 -22.12 -16.67
N VAL A 175 -11.07 -21.13 -15.89
CA VAL A 175 -11.52 -21.37 -14.50
C VAL A 175 -12.88 -22.04 -14.60
N ASP A 176 -12.99 -23.30 -14.21
CA ASP A 176 -14.27 -23.96 -14.07
C ASP A 176 -15.00 -23.37 -12.85
N VAL A 177 -15.89 -22.42 -13.12
CA VAL A 177 -16.74 -21.78 -12.09
C VAL A 177 -17.99 -22.60 -11.78
N SER A 178 -18.08 -23.84 -12.22
CA SER A 178 -19.17 -24.75 -11.86
C SER A 178 -18.96 -25.30 -10.43
N VAL A 179 -18.95 -24.41 -9.44
CA VAL A 179 -19.14 -24.80 -8.04
C VAL A 179 -20.61 -24.60 -7.73
N THR A 180 -21.33 -25.69 -7.74
CA THR A 180 -22.68 -25.84 -7.18
C THR A 180 -22.68 -25.62 -5.68
#